data_81168175f621ba37217a24f632d77ec0
#
_entry.id   81168175f621ba37217a24f632d77ec0
#
_cell.length_a   1.000
_cell.length_b   1.000
_cell.length_c   1.000
_cell.angle_alpha   90.00
_cell.angle_beta   90.00
_cell.angle_gamma   90.00
#
_symmetry.space_group_name_H-M   'P 1'
#
loop_
_entity.id
_entity.type
_entity.pdbx_description
1 polymer ?
#
loop_
_entity_poly.entity_id
_entity_poly.type
_entity_poly.pdbx_seq_one_letter_code
_entity_poly.pdbx_strand_id
1 'polypeptide(L)'
;RSEVAESAAARAPVKSGLDDPLVLGWGSVALVLAIWEAGAYLAGVSPLYLPRPSHIVYALVTMFATGGLATDLSVTLYRIFAGFGIALVVGTLLGVWIATSARVRAIADMFIAALYPLPKVTLIPLLIIWLGTGGPFMLTISALGAIFPILINTVLGVRQCDPGLVLAARDLGATQAQIVRKVLIPSAIPAIFAGARLGLGVSIILVVAAEMVVGKLGLGARLYLAGQ
;
A
#
# COMPACT_ATOMS: atom_id res chain seq x y z
N ARG A 1 28.32 49.76 -25.40
CA ARG A 1 27.13 48.85 -25.20
C ARG A 1 27.48 47.38 -25.11
N SER A 2 28.72 46.95 -25.25
CA SER A 2 29.22 45.57 -25.15
C SER A 2 29.71 45.17 -23.77
N GLU A 3 30.04 46.10 -22.90
CA GLU A 3 30.60 45.81 -21.56
C GLU A 3 29.53 45.54 -20.48
N VAL A 4 28.25 45.85 -20.73
CA VAL A 4 27.18 45.61 -19.77
C VAL A 4 26.60 44.19 -19.90
N ALA A 5 26.88 43.51 -21.01
CA ALA A 5 26.40 42.13 -21.24
C ALA A 5 27.29 41.03 -20.61
N GLU A 6 28.52 41.35 -20.26
CA GLU A 6 29.49 40.38 -19.75
C GLU A 6 29.47 40.25 -18.21
N SER A 7 28.82 41.22 -17.52
CA SER A 7 28.70 41.20 -16.05
C SER A 7 27.53 40.34 -15.52
N ALA A 8 26.68 39.80 -16.38
CA ALA A 8 25.51 39.01 -16.02
C ALA A 8 25.69 37.50 -16.17
N ALA A 9 26.92 37.02 -16.40
CA ALA A 9 27.28 35.64 -16.19
C ALA A 9 27.23 35.36 -14.66
N ALA A 10 26.03 35.37 -14.11
CA ALA A 10 25.75 35.04 -12.72
C ALA A 10 26.51 33.72 -12.40
N ARG A 11 27.47 33.82 -11.53
CA ARG A 11 28.17 32.69 -10.89
C ARG A 11 27.06 31.76 -10.41
N ALA A 12 26.82 30.63 -11.13
CA ALA A 12 26.06 29.55 -10.60
C ALA A 12 26.61 29.21 -9.21
N PRO A 13 25.78 29.19 -8.17
CA PRO A 13 26.30 28.86 -6.84
C PRO A 13 26.99 27.52 -6.97
N VAL A 14 28.26 27.48 -6.57
CA VAL A 14 29.00 26.23 -6.40
C VAL A 14 28.20 25.44 -5.36
N LYS A 15 27.41 24.46 -5.83
CA LYS A 15 26.69 23.55 -4.94
C LYS A 15 27.76 22.86 -4.11
N SER A 16 27.91 23.23 -2.84
CA SER A 16 28.70 22.45 -1.91
C SER A 16 28.12 21.04 -1.90
N GLY A 17 28.95 20.02 -1.78
CA GLY A 17 28.45 18.63 -1.72
C GLY A 17 27.44 18.41 -0.59
N LEU A 18 27.34 19.36 0.33
CA LEU A 18 26.36 19.40 1.44
C LEU A 18 24.98 19.88 0.98
N ASP A 19 24.85 20.54 -0.18
CA ASP A 19 23.55 21.01 -0.72
C ASP A 19 22.88 19.97 -1.63
N ASP A 20 23.50 18.79 -1.78
CA ASP A 20 22.90 17.68 -2.50
C ASP A 20 21.66 17.16 -1.71
N PRO A 21 20.46 17.17 -2.30
CA PRO A 21 19.24 16.69 -1.64
C PRO A 21 19.37 15.26 -1.07
N LEU A 22 20.19 14.42 -1.70
CA LEU A 22 20.44 13.07 -1.22
C LEU A 22 21.31 13.07 0.05
N VAL A 23 22.36 13.92 0.10
CA VAL A 23 23.23 14.04 1.27
C VAL A 23 22.46 14.62 2.45
N LEU A 24 21.67 15.67 2.22
CA LEU A 24 20.79 16.24 3.25
C LEU A 24 19.74 15.23 3.73
N GLY A 25 19.12 14.47 2.81
CA GLY A 25 18.13 13.45 3.14
C GLY A 25 18.73 12.34 4.03
N TRP A 26 19.80 11.71 3.60
CA TRP A 26 20.45 10.66 4.39
C TRP A 26 21.09 11.18 5.67
N GLY A 27 21.63 12.40 5.64
CA GLY A 27 22.20 13.09 6.81
C GLY A 27 21.13 13.34 7.88
N SER A 28 19.93 13.77 7.49
CA SER A 28 18.82 13.97 8.44
C SER A 28 18.36 12.67 9.07
N VAL A 29 18.28 11.58 8.30
CA VAL A 29 17.94 10.24 8.84
C VAL A 29 19.00 9.77 9.83
N ALA A 30 20.29 9.91 9.48
CA ALA A 30 21.39 9.53 10.36
C ALA A 30 21.38 10.34 11.66
N LEU A 31 21.09 11.65 11.58
CA LEU A 31 20.98 12.53 12.75
C LEU A 31 19.85 12.10 13.67
N VAL A 32 18.66 11.82 13.12
CA VAL A 32 17.51 11.35 13.91
C VAL A 32 17.83 10.03 14.60
N LEU A 33 18.47 9.08 13.91
CA LEU A 33 18.87 7.80 14.49
C LEU A 33 19.92 7.99 15.61
N ALA A 34 20.89 8.91 15.42
CA ALA A 34 21.90 9.22 16.43
C ALA A 34 21.29 9.88 17.67
N ILE A 35 20.33 10.79 17.49
CA ILE A 35 19.60 11.42 18.60
C ILE A 35 18.77 10.38 19.36
N TRP A 36 18.10 9.46 18.65
CA TRP A 36 17.35 8.37 19.28
C TRP A 36 18.28 7.42 20.06
N GLU A 37 19.39 6.99 19.44
CA GLU A 37 20.38 6.12 20.13
C GLU A 37 20.91 6.77 21.40
N ALA A 38 21.36 8.04 21.32
CA ALA A 38 21.87 8.78 22.46
C ALA A 38 20.80 9.03 23.53
N GLY A 39 19.60 9.42 23.12
CA GLY A 39 18.48 9.67 24.04
C GLY A 39 18.07 8.39 24.79
N ALA A 40 17.94 7.26 24.09
CA ALA A 40 17.62 5.97 24.72
C ALA A 40 18.76 5.49 25.65
N TYR A 41 20.02 5.79 25.32
CA TYR A 41 21.17 5.49 26.17
C TYR A 41 21.15 6.31 27.47
N LEU A 42 20.97 7.63 27.35
CA LEU A 42 21.00 8.56 28.48
C LEU A 42 19.77 8.44 29.41
N ALA A 43 18.62 8.11 28.84
CA ALA A 43 17.38 7.97 29.61
C ALA A 43 17.38 6.75 30.56
N GLY A 44 18.29 5.78 30.38
CA GLY A 44 18.40 4.59 31.23
C GLY A 44 17.13 3.73 31.25
N VAL A 45 16.22 3.93 30.28
CA VAL A 45 14.96 3.19 30.18
C VAL A 45 15.22 1.76 29.71
N SER A 46 14.45 0.82 30.26
CA SER A 46 14.53 -0.57 29.83
C SER A 46 14.37 -0.71 28.31
N PRO A 47 15.21 -1.51 27.64
CA PRO A 47 15.09 -1.78 26.19
C PRO A 47 13.72 -2.30 25.76
N LEU A 48 12.93 -2.81 26.69
CA LEU A 48 11.55 -3.25 26.44
C LEU A 48 10.62 -2.08 26.08
N TYR A 49 10.83 -0.90 26.68
CA TYR A 49 9.99 0.28 26.42
C TYR A 49 10.58 1.21 25.37
N LEU A 50 11.91 1.36 25.36
CA LEU A 50 12.60 2.22 24.41
C LEU A 50 13.89 1.51 23.91
N PRO A 51 13.78 0.61 22.92
CA PRO A 51 14.93 -0.07 22.37
C PRO A 51 15.81 0.93 21.60
N ARG A 52 17.11 0.72 21.65
CA ARG A 52 18.08 1.49 20.86
C ARG A 52 18.08 1.00 19.42
N PRO A 53 18.27 1.87 18.42
CA PRO A 53 18.46 1.47 17.02
C PRO A 53 19.48 0.33 16.83
N SER A 54 20.62 0.38 17.51
CA SER A 54 21.64 -0.67 17.49
C SER A 54 21.13 -2.04 17.98
N HIS A 55 20.33 -2.06 19.05
CA HIS A 55 19.71 -3.28 19.56
C HIS A 55 18.67 -3.85 18.61
N ILE A 56 17.90 -2.97 17.93
CA ILE A 56 16.92 -3.40 16.92
C ILE A 56 17.63 -4.11 15.76
N VAL A 57 18.71 -3.52 15.23
CA VAL A 57 19.49 -4.13 14.15
C VAL A 57 20.08 -5.47 14.58
N TYR A 58 20.68 -5.54 15.77
CA TYR A 58 21.22 -6.78 16.32
C TYR A 58 20.14 -7.86 16.45
N ALA A 59 18.99 -7.51 17.01
CA ALA A 59 17.86 -8.43 17.15
C ALA A 59 17.37 -8.94 15.79
N LEU A 60 17.24 -8.04 14.79
CA LEU A 60 16.86 -8.43 13.43
C LEU A 60 17.85 -9.44 12.83
N VAL A 61 19.15 -9.16 12.89
CA VAL A 61 20.19 -10.06 12.35
C VAL A 61 20.14 -11.43 13.05
N THR A 62 20.06 -11.46 14.37
CA THR A 62 19.98 -12.70 15.11
C THR A 62 18.72 -13.51 14.81
N MET A 63 17.56 -12.84 14.71
CA MET A 63 16.28 -13.51 14.37
C MET A 63 16.28 -14.05 12.93
N PHE A 64 16.96 -13.39 12.00
CA PHE A 64 17.17 -13.95 10.66
C PHE A 64 18.14 -15.14 10.68
N ALA A 65 19.24 -15.06 11.43
CA ALA A 65 20.22 -16.12 11.54
C ALA A 65 19.68 -17.40 12.21
N THR A 66 18.80 -17.27 13.20
CA THR A 66 18.13 -18.39 13.86
C THR A 66 16.98 -19.00 13.06
N GLY A 67 16.67 -18.43 11.87
CA GLY A 67 15.74 -19.01 10.90
C GLY A 67 14.26 -18.74 11.14
N GLY A 68 13.86 -18.24 12.30
CA GLY A 68 12.43 -18.05 12.61
C GLY A 68 11.79 -16.85 11.88
N LEU A 69 12.50 -15.74 11.79
CA LEU A 69 11.95 -14.52 11.19
C LEU A 69 11.71 -14.65 9.68
N ALA A 70 12.61 -15.32 8.96
CA ALA A 70 12.47 -15.53 7.51
C ALA A 70 11.20 -16.33 7.17
N THR A 71 10.89 -17.35 7.96
CA THR A 71 9.67 -18.16 7.82
C THR A 71 8.42 -17.29 8.06
N ASP A 72 8.38 -16.55 9.17
CA ASP A 72 7.24 -15.70 9.51
C ASP A 72 7.03 -14.62 8.45
N LEU A 73 8.12 -13.98 7.98
CA LEU A 73 8.07 -12.98 6.91
C LEU A 73 7.49 -13.58 5.62
N SER A 74 7.98 -14.75 5.20
CA SER A 74 7.50 -15.41 3.98
C SER A 74 6.01 -15.75 4.04
N VAL A 75 5.54 -16.25 5.19
CA VAL A 75 4.13 -16.58 5.44
C VAL A 75 3.27 -15.30 5.39
N THR A 76 3.68 -14.24 6.07
CA THR A 76 2.95 -12.95 6.05
C THR A 76 2.89 -12.37 4.64
N LEU A 77 4.02 -12.32 3.91
CA LEU A 77 4.06 -11.82 2.53
C LEU A 77 3.17 -12.64 1.61
N TYR A 78 3.21 -13.97 1.70
CA TYR A 78 2.31 -14.82 0.92
C TYR A 78 0.84 -14.48 1.16
N ARG A 79 0.41 -14.34 2.43
CA ARG A 79 -0.97 -13.99 2.80
C ARG A 79 -1.39 -12.64 2.24
N ILE A 80 -0.50 -11.64 2.36
CA ILE A 80 -0.73 -10.30 1.85
C ILE A 80 -0.88 -10.35 0.32
N PHE A 81 0.14 -10.84 -0.40
CA PHE A 81 0.16 -10.76 -1.86
C PHE A 81 -0.86 -11.68 -2.53
N ALA A 82 -1.14 -12.84 -1.97
CA ALA A 82 -2.16 -13.74 -2.51
C ALA A 82 -3.57 -13.15 -2.36
N GLY A 83 -3.93 -12.64 -1.17
CA GLY A 83 -5.22 -11.99 -0.96
C GLY A 83 -5.35 -10.66 -1.73
N PHE A 84 -4.29 -9.85 -1.75
CA PHE A 84 -4.22 -8.63 -2.55
C PHE A 84 -4.35 -8.92 -4.06
N GLY A 85 -3.71 -9.96 -4.57
CA GLY A 85 -3.83 -10.37 -5.96
C GLY A 85 -5.27 -10.72 -6.36
N ILE A 86 -5.98 -11.44 -5.50
CA ILE A 86 -7.41 -11.71 -5.67
C ILE A 86 -8.20 -10.39 -5.72
N ALA A 87 -7.96 -9.50 -4.78
CA ALA A 87 -8.64 -8.20 -4.73
C ALA A 87 -8.31 -7.31 -5.93
N LEU A 88 -7.07 -7.35 -6.43
CA LEU A 88 -6.65 -6.59 -7.61
C LEU A 88 -7.43 -7.02 -8.86
N VAL A 89 -7.53 -8.32 -9.09
CA VAL A 89 -8.29 -8.84 -10.22
C VAL A 89 -9.78 -8.56 -10.06
N VAL A 90 -10.37 -8.98 -8.95
CA VAL A 90 -11.82 -8.85 -8.71
C VAL A 90 -12.23 -7.37 -8.61
N GLY A 91 -11.49 -6.55 -7.86
CA GLY A 91 -11.78 -5.13 -7.68
C GLY A 91 -11.66 -4.34 -8.99
N THR A 92 -10.66 -4.66 -9.83
CA THR A 92 -10.52 -4.04 -11.15
C THR A 92 -11.66 -4.44 -12.08
N LEU A 93 -11.99 -5.72 -12.17
CA LEU A 93 -13.08 -6.21 -13.03
C LEU A 93 -14.43 -5.63 -12.62
N LEU A 94 -14.72 -5.65 -11.33
CA LEU A 94 -15.96 -5.05 -10.78
C LEU A 94 -15.96 -3.53 -11.00
N GLY A 95 -14.82 -2.85 -10.78
CA GLY A 95 -14.70 -1.40 -10.99
C GLY A 95 -14.96 -1.00 -12.43
N VAL A 96 -14.41 -1.71 -13.41
CA VAL A 96 -14.69 -1.48 -14.83
C VAL A 96 -16.16 -1.73 -15.14
N TRP A 97 -16.74 -2.81 -14.64
CA TRP A 97 -18.15 -3.13 -14.85
C TRP A 97 -19.08 -2.06 -14.27
N ILE A 98 -18.83 -1.62 -13.05
CA ILE A 98 -19.59 -0.54 -12.40
C ILE A 98 -19.45 0.77 -13.18
N ALA A 99 -18.26 1.10 -13.65
CA ALA A 99 -17.99 2.34 -14.38
C ALA A 99 -18.69 2.39 -15.74
N THR A 100 -18.82 1.23 -16.42
CA THR A 100 -19.37 1.14 -17.79
C THR A 100 -20.88 0.92 -17.85
N SER A 101 -21.55 0.61 -16.72
CA SER A 101 -22.98 0.37 -16.64
C SER A 101 -23.66 1.29 -15.62
N ALA A 102 -24.51 2.19 -16.08
CA ALA A 102 -25.24 3.12 -15.21
C ALA A 102 -26.16 2.37 -14.19
N ARG A 103 -26.78 1.27 -14.60
CA ARG A 103 -27.65 0.47 -13.72
C ARG A 103 -26.85 -0.22 -12.62
N VAL A 104 -25.75 -0.87 -12.99
CA VAL A 104 -24.86 -1.55 -12.03
C VAL A 104 -24.29 -0.56 -11.04
N ARG A 105 -23.91 0.63 -11.52
CA ARG A 105 -23.39 1.69 -10.67
C ARG A 105 -24.39 2.18 -9.65
N ALA A 106 -25.64 2.47 -10.06
CA ALA A 106 -26.68 2.93 -9.14
C ALA A 106 -26.91 1.96 -7.96
N ILE A 107 -26.80 0.66 -8.24
CA ILE A 107 -26.88 -0.39 -7.21
C ILE A 107 -25.59 -0.42 -6.39
N ALA A 108 -24.45 -0.47 -7.03
CA ALA A 108 -23.15 -0.62 -6.37
C ALA A 108 -22.80 0.57 -5.46
N ASP A 109 -23.15 1.79 -5.86
CA ASP A 109 -22.87 3.00 -5.07
C ASP A 109 -23.52 2.93 -3.67
N MET A 110 -24.71 2.36 -3.56
CA MET A 110 -25.39 2.16 -2.27
C MET A 110 -24.61 1.18 -1.37
N PHE A 111 -24.17 0.04 -1.94
CA PHE A 111 -23.38 -0.95 -1.18
C PHE A 111 -21.99 -0.44 -0.82
N ILE A 112 -21.33 0.26 -1.74
CA ILE A 112 -20.02 0.85 -1.49
C ILE A 112 -20.12 1.88 -0.36
N ALA A 113 -21.12 2.77 -0.41
CA ALA A 113 -21.33 3.79 0.62
C ALA A 113 -21.59 3.17 2.01
N ALA A 114 -22.28 2.04 2.07
CA ALA A 114 -22.57 1.34 3.33
C ALA A 114 -21.36 0.53 3.85
N LEU A 115 -20.65 -0.18 2.97
CA LEU A 115 -19.62 -1.16 3.36
C LEU A 115 -18.21 -0.57 3.46
N TYR A 116 -17.91 0.46 2.67
CA TYR A 116 -16.56 1.03 2.66
C TYR A 116 -16.13 1.64 4.01
N PRO A 117 -16.98 2.40 4.74
CA PRO A 117 -16.63 2.98 6.03
C PRO A 117 -16.50 1.96 7.17
N LEU A 118 -16.99 0.73 6.99
CA LEU A 118 -16.93 -0.27 8.05
C LEU A 118 -15.48 -0.58 8.45
N PRO A 119 -15.18 -0.60 9.76
CA PRO A 119 -13.85 -0.98 10.24
C PRO A 119 -13.63 -2.47 10.03
N LYS A 120 -12.86 -2.81 8.99
CA LYS A 120 -12.68 -4.21 8.54
C LYS A 120 -12.00 -5.11 9.59
N VAL A 121 -11.25 -4.51 10.53
CA VAL A 121 -10.66 -5.24 11.67
C VAL A 121 -11.74 -5.91 12.54
N THR A 122 -12.91 -5.29 12.68
CA THR A 122 -14.02 -5.84 13.47
C THR A 122 -14.63 -7.10 12.87
N LEU A 123 -14.36 -7.37 11.58
CA LEU A 123 -14.80 -8.59 10.90
C LEU A 123 -13.93 -9.82 11.23
N ILE A 124 -12.75 -9.63 11.84
CA ILE A 124 -11.83 -10.72 12.17
C ILE A 124 -12.51 -11.84 12.96
N PRO A 125 -13.21 -11.59 14.10
CA PRO A 125 -13.87 -12.65 14.85
C PRO A 125 -14.93 -13.39 14.04
N LEU A 126 -15.71 -12.66 13.24
CA LEU A 126 -16.77 -13.24 12.40
C LEU A 126 -16.18 -14.16 11.32
N LEU A 127 -15.11 -13.71 10.67
CA LEU A 127 -14.42 -14.50 9.64
C LEU A 127 -13.75 -15.75 10.24
N ILE A 128 -13.24 -15.68 11.47
CA ILE A 128 -12.70 -16.84 12.17
C ILE A 128 -13.81 -17.88 12.42
N ILE A 129 -15.00 -17.46 12.81
CA ILE A 129 -16.15 -18.37 13.01
C ILE A 129 -16.56 -19.05 11.70
N TRP A 130 -16.55 -18.33 10.59
CA TRP A 130 -16.99 -18.86 9.29
C TRP A 130 -15.93 -19.67 8.56
N LEU A 131 -14.66 -19.24 8.60
CA LEU A 131 -13.56 -19.78 7.79
C LEU A 131 -12.51 -20.53 8.62
N GLY A 132 -12.64 -20.50 9.94
CA GLY A 132 -11.59 -20.98 10.85
C GLY A 132 -10.37 -20.05 10.86
N THR A 133 -9.28 -20.51 11.48
CA THR A 133 -8.02 -19.73 11.63
C THR A 133 -6.99 -20.05 10.53
N GLY A 134 -7.41 -20.65 9.42
CA GLY A 134 -6.53 -21.16 8.36
C GLY A 134 -6.22 -20.16 7.25
N GLY A 135 -5.65 -20.69 6.16
CA GLY A 135 -5.30 -19.93 4.97
C GLY A 135 -6.47 -19.14 4.35
N PRO A 136 -7.68 -19.76 4.17
CA PRO A 136 -8.83 -19.05 3.61
C PRO A 136 -9.20 -17.78 4.36
N PHE A 137 -9.17 -17.78 5.69
CA PHE A 137 -9.40 -16.61 6.52
C PHE A 137 -8.39 -15.50 6.23
N MET A 138 -7.09 -15.84 6.21
CA MET A 138 -6.01 -14.87 6.00
C MET A 138 -6.07 -14.24 4.59
N LEU A 139 -6.39 -15.03 3.57
CA LEU A 139 -6.57 -14.53 2.21
C LEU A 139 -7.79 -13.62 2.09
N THR A 140 -8.89 -13.99 2.76
CA THR A 140 -10.13 -13.21 2.75
C THR A 140 -9.94 -11.86 3.42
N ILE A 141 -9.29 -11.80 4.60
CA ILE A 141 -9.08 -10.53 5.30
C ILE A 141 -8.14 -9.60 4.53
N SER A 142 -7.11 -10.16 3.88
CA SER A 142 -6.23 -9.41 2.99
C SER A 142 -7.01 -8.84 1.80
N ALA A 143 -7.81 -9.67 1.13
CA ALA A 143 -8.62 -9.26 0.00
C ALA A 143 -9.66 -8.19 0.36
N LEU A 144 -10.35 -8.33 1.51
CA LEU A 144 -11.29 -7.33 2.01
C LEU A 144 -10.64 -5.97 2.28
N GLY A 145 -9.36 -5.98 2.68
CA GLY A 145 -8.59 -4.76 2.84
C GLY A 145 -8.39 -3.99 1.54
N ALA A 146 -8.05 -4.72 0.49
CA ALA A 146 -7.65 -4.13 -0.79
C ALA A 146 -8.82 -3.83 -1.74
N ILE A 147 -9.92 -4.59 -1.68
CA ILE A 147 -10.94 -4.60 -2.73
C ILE A 147 -11.58 -3.23 -2.95
N PHE A 148 -11.96 -2.53 -1.87
CA PHE A 148 -12.64 -1.24 -1.99
C PHE A 148 -11.74 -0.12 -2.53
N PRO A 149 -10.51 0.09 -2.03
CA PRO A 149 -9.59 1.06 -2.61
C PRO A 149 -9.34 0.83 -4.10
N ILE A 150 -9.15 -0.42 -4.52
CA ILE A 150 -8.93 -0.78 -5.92
C ILE A 150 -10.18 -0.50 -6.75
N LEU A 151 -11.33 -0.98 -6.30
CA LEU A 151 -12.61 -0.83 -6.99
C LEU A 151 -12.97 0.64 -7.19
N ILE A 152 -12.91 1.46 -6.14
CA ILE A 152 -13.28 2.88 -6.19
C ILE A 152 -12.35 3.64 -7.13
N ASN A 153 -11.03 3.43 -7.02
CA ASN A 153 -10.07 4.09 -7.91
C ASN A 153 -10.21 3.62 -9.36
N THR A 154 -10.54 2.35 -9.60
CA THR A 154 -10.84 1.84 -10.94
C THR A 154 -12.06 2.52 -11.54
N VAL A 155 -13.16 2.64 -10.77
CA VAL A 155 -14.36 3.36 -11.22
C VAL A 155 -14.02 4.81 -11.57
N LEU A 156 -13.28 5.50 -10.72
CA LEU A 156 -12.85 6.88 -10.96
C LEU A 156 -11.99 6.99 -12.22
N GLY A 157 -10.98 6.14 -12.37
CA GLY A 157 -10.07 6.16 -13.52
C GLY A 157 -10.78 5.92 -14.85
N VAL A 158 -11.69 4.94 -14.90
CA VAL A 158 -12.49 4.68 -16.12
C VAL A 158 -13.40 5.87 -16.47
N ARG A 159 -13.98 6.54 -15.47
CA ARG A 159 -14.88 7.69 -15.68
C ARG A 159 -14.14 8.98 -16.03
N GLN A 160 -12.89 9.11 -15.67
CA GLN A 160 -12.04 10.25 -16.01
C GLN A 160 -11.43 10.14 -17.42
N CYS A 161 -11.69 9.04 -18.15
CA CYS A 161 -11.28 8.93 -19.55
C CYS A 161 -11.91 10.04 -20.38
N ASP A 162 -11.10 10.67 -21.24
CA ASP A 162 -11.56 11.75 -22.14
C ASP A 162 -12.71 11.23 -23.02
N PRO A 163 -13.90 11.87 -22.95
CA PRO A 163 -15.02 11.53 -23.82
C PRO A 163 -14.69 11.61 -25.32
N GLY A 164 -13.79 12.51 -25.71
CA GLY A 164 -13.35 12.65 -27.09
C GLY A 164 -12.67 11.39 -27.63
N LEU A 165 -11.87 10.71 -26.81
CA LEU A 165 -11.25 9.43 -27.19
C LEU A 165 -12.31 8.34 -27.41
N VAL A 166 -13.35 8.32 -26.57
CA VAL A 166 -14.45 7.35 -26.70
C VAL A 166 -15.27 7.61 -27.96
N LEU A 167 -15.56 8.87 -28.26
CA LEU A 167 -16.28 9.28 -29.47
C LEU A 167 -15.47 8.94 -30.73
N ALA A 168 -14.20 9.33 -30.78
CA ALA A 168 -13.32 9.02 -31.92
C ALA A 168 -13.23 7.50 -32.17
N ALA A 169 -13.13 6.70 -31.10
CA ALA A 169 -13.13 5.23 -31.24
C ALA A 169 -14.44 4.70 -31.84
N ARG A 170 -15.59 5.29 -31.46
CA ARG A 170 -16.90 4.92 -32.02
C ARG A 170 -17.01 5.29 -33.50
N ASP A 171 -16.57 6.48 -33.87
CA ASP A 171 -16.60 6.98 -35.25
C ASP A 171 -15.72 6.10 -36.17
N LEU A 172 -14.66 5.52 -35.62
CA LEU A 172 -13.82 4.51 -36.30
C LEU A 172 -14.42 3.10 -36.29
N GLY A 173 -15.67 2.91 -35.82
CA GLY A 173 -16.38 1.63 -35.84
C GLY A 173 -16.00 0.68 -34.71
N ALA A 174 -15.35 1.14 -33.63
CA ALA A 174 -14.99 0.28 -32.51
C ALA A 174 -16.23 -0.22 -31.76
N THR A 175 -16.26 -1.53 -31.48
CA THR A 175 -17.28 -2.13 -30.62
C THR A 175 -17.12 -1.69 -29.18
N GLN A 176 -18.19 -1.80 -28.37
CA GLN A 176 -18.16 -1.47 -26.96
C GLN A 176 -17.05 -2.23 -26.19
N ALA A 177 -16.85 -3.50 -26.49
CA ALA A 177 -15.78 -4.29 -25.89
C ALA A 177 -14.38 -3.80 -26.28
N GLN A 178 -14.20 -3.34 -27.52
CA GLN A 178 -12.96 -2.72 -27.99
C GLN A 178 -12.70 -1.39 -27.28
N ILE A 179 -13.72 -0.56 -27.10
CA ILE A 179 -13.61 0.72 -26.38
C ILE A 179 -13.17 0.45 -24.93
N VAL A 180 -13.82 -0.49 -24.23
CA VAL A 180 -13.45 -0.84 -22.85
C VAL A 180 -12.00 -1.29 -22.78
N ARG A 181 -11.61 -2.25 -23.64
CA ARG A 181 -10.28 -2.89 -23.56
C ARG A 181 -9.15 -2.00 -24.07
N LYS A 182 -9.40 -1.21 -25.14
CA LYS A 182 -8.33 -0.45 -25.84
C LYS A 182 -8.29 1.03 -25.46
N VAL A 183 -9.34 1.58 -24.84
CA VAL A 183 -9.42 2.99 -24.48
C VAL A 183 -9.59 3.15 -22.97
N LEU A 184 -10.69 2.61 -22.38
CA LEU A 184 -11.04 2.87 -21.00
C LEU A 184 -10.07 2.23 -20.01
N ILE A 185 -9.74 0.93 -20.15
CA ILE A 185 -8.82 0.26 -19.23
C ILE A 185 -7.41 0.88 -19.30
N PRO A 186 -6.79 1.09 -20.48
CA PRO A 186 -5.48 1.74 -20.54
C PRO A 186 -5.47 3.15 -19.94
N SER A 187 -6.49 3.95 -20.16
CA SER A 187 -6.58 5.28 -19.55
C SER A 187 -6.75 5.24 -18.04
N ALA A 188 -7.35 4.18 -17.50
CA ALA A 188 -7.57 4.01 -16.06
C ALA A 188 -6.35 3.41 -15.31
N ILE A 189 -5.33 2.90 -16.00
CA ILE A 189 -4.16 2.24 -15.38
C ILE A 189 -3.54 3.08 -14.25
N PRO A 190 -3.27 4.39 -14.40
CA PRO A 190 -2.69 5.18 -13.32
C PRO A 190 -3.57 5.20 -12.05
N ALA A 191 -4.89 5.29 -12.21
CA ALA A 191 -5.84 5.27 -11.10
C ALA A 191 -5.93 3.87 -10.46
N ILE A 192 -5.88 2.80 -11.26
CA ILE A 192 -5.84 1.41 -10.76
C ILE A 192 -4.59 1.22 -9.90
N PHE A 193 -3.42 1.69 -10.33
CA PHE A 193 -2.20 1.63 -9.54
C PHE A 193 -2.30 2.45 -8.24
N ALA A 194 -2.93 3.62 -8.27
CA ALA A 194 -3.17 4.39 -7.05
C ALA A 194 -4.06 3.62 -6.07
N GLY A 195 -5.14 3.02 -6.55
CA GLY A 195 -6.01 2.14 -5.76
C GLY A 195 -5.29 0.90 -5.23
N ALA A 196 -4.45 0.28 -6.05
CA ALA A 196 -3.64 -0.87 -5.66
C ALA A 196 -2.65 -0.53 -4.54
N ARG A 197 -1.97 0.63 -4.63
CA ARG A 197 -1.06 1.12 -3.57
C ARG A 197 -1.79 1.29 -2.24
N LEU A 198 -2.96 1.94 -2.25
CA LEU A 198 -3.78 2.13 -1.05
C LEU A 198 -4.28 0.79 -0.51
N GLY A 199 -4.77 -0.09 -1.39
CA GLY A 199 -5.26 -1.42 -1.04
C GLY A 199 -4.19 -2.31 -0.42
N LEU A 200 -2.97 -2.27 -0.96
CA LEU A 200 -1.84 -3.03 -0.41
C LEU A 200 -1.54 -2.57 1.03
N GLY A 201 -1.51 -1.26 1.28
CA GLY A 201 -1.29 -0.72 2.62
C GLY A 201 -2.34 -1.21 3.63
N VAL A 202 -3.62 -1.19 3.25
CA VAL A 202 -4.70 -1.70 4.11
C VAL A 202 -4.60 -3.22 4.31
N SER A 203 -4.24 -3.99 3.26
CA SER A 203 -4.03 -5.44 3.38
C SER A 203 -2.93 -5.78 4.38
N ILE A 204 -1.80 -5.06 4.36
CA ILE A 204 -0.70 -5.25 5.31
C ILE A 204 -1.20 -5.09 6.74
N ILE A 205 -1.88 -3.99 7.02
CA ILE A 205 -2.41 -3.69 8.36
C ILE A 205 -3.36 -4.80 8.83
N LEU A 206 -4.29 -5.22 7.97
CA LEU A 206 -5.30 -6.22 8.32
C LEU A 206 -4.71 -7.61 8.52
N VAL A 207 -3.75 -8.04 7.68
CA VAL A 207 -3.10 -9.34 7.83
C VAL A 207 -2.29 -9.39 9.11
N VAL A 208 -1.49 -8.35 9.40
CA VAL A 208 -0.70 -8.30 10.64
C VAL A 208 -1.62 -8.31 11.87
N ALA A 209 -2.70 -7.52 11.86
CA ALA A 209 -3.68 -7.52 12.94
C ALA A 209 -4.35 -8.90 13.11
N ALA A 210 -4.72 -9.57 12.03
CA ALA A 210 -5.30 -10.91 12.06
C ALA A 210 -4.32 -11.96 12.59
N GLU A 211 -3.04 -11.87 12.23
CA GLU A 211 -1.99 -12.73 12.75
C GLU A 211 -1.77 -12.55 14.26
N MET A 212 -1.85 -11.30 14.75
CA MET A 212 -1.79 -11.05 16.21
C MET A 212 -2.95 -11.71 16.95
N VAL A 213 -4.14 -11.71 16.39
CA VAL A 213 -5.33 -12.35 17.02
C VAL A 213 -5.22 -13.88 16.99
N VAL A 214 -4.74 -14.46 15.89
CA VAL A 214 -4.65 -15.91 15.71
C VAL A 214 -3.43 -16.52 16.40
N GLY A 215 -2.32 -15.78 16.49
CA GLY A 215 -1.13 -16.11 17.31
C GLY A 215 -0.33 -17.35 16.93
N LYS A 216 -0.47 -17.89 15.69
CA LYS A 216 0.20 -19.15 15.30
C LYS A 216 1.50 -18.97 14.52
N LEU A 217 1.47 -18.22 13.44
CA LEU A 217 2.59 -18.00 12.52
C LEU A 217 2.44 -16.65 11.82
N GLY A 218 3.57 -16.03 11.50
CA GLY A 218 3.66 -14.76 10.80
C GLY A 218 4.21 -13.63 11.66
N LEU A 219 4.50 -12.49 11.04
CA LEU A 219 5.09 -11.34 11.73
C LEU A 219 4.18 -10.79 12.84
N GLY A 220 2.87 -10.75 12.62
CA GLY A 220 1.91 -10.29 13.62
C GLY A 220 1.85 -11.21 14.84
N ALA A 221 1.90 -12.52 14.62
CA ALA A 221 1.95 -13.51 15.72
C ALA A 221 3.25 -13.36 16.53
N ARG A 222 4.38 -13.16 15.86
CA ARG A 222 5.67 -12.93 16.51
C ARG A 222 5.68 -11.63 17.31
N LEU A 223 5.11 -10.54 16.76
CA LEU A 223 4.96 -9.27 17.49
C LEU A 223 4.14 -9.43 18.76
N TYR A 224 3.05 -10.19 18.70
CA TYR A 224 2.19 -10.45 19.86
C TYR A 224 2.94 -11.23 20.94
N LEU A 225 3.65 -12.31 20.56
CA LEU A 225 4.42 -13.15 21.50
C LEU A 225 5.61 -12.41 22.11
N ALA A 226 6.25 -11.50 21.37
CA ALA A 226 7.36 -10.72 21.88
C ALA A 226 6.93 -9.62 22.87
N GLY A 227 5.64 -9.26 22.88
CA GLY A 227 5.08 -8.27 23.80
C GLY A 227 4.51 -8.82 25.10
N GLN A 228 4.52 -10.16 25.28
CA GLN A 228 4.10 -10.85 26.52
C GLN A 228 5.29 -11.18 27.40
#